data_0b0f86f20745bc74ba3f880f0f491298
#
_entry.id   0b0f86f20745bc74ba3f880f0f491298
#
_cell.length_a   1.000
_cell.length_b   1.000
_cell.length_c   1.000
_cell.angle_alpha   90.00
_cell.angle_beta   90.00
_cell.angle_gamma   90.00
#
_symmetry.space_group_name_H-M   'P 1'
#
loop_
_entity.id
_entity.type
_entity.pdbx_description
1 polymer ?
#
loop_
_entity_poly.entity_id
_entity_poly.type
_entity_poly.pdbx_seq_one_letter_code
_entity_poly.pdbx_strand_id
1 'polypeptide(L)'
;MNFGFETFIIKDNQVVIDQNNLKITAIKNCHDPVHESYGYLIQYFDRKILISGDTDYCESIIIAAENVDILAHDILSTDILNLTQARMEKENMLTRSKIILDVQDYHATIPEVIDVMRRSNAKFLLTYHMVPAPTNSLTESVYVNLLD
;
A
#
# COMPACT_ATOMS: atom_id res chain seq x y z
N MET A 1 -36.17 -11.32 -3.20
CA MET A 1 -35.43 -10.07 -2.87
C MET A 1 -34.48 -9.80 -4.00
N ASN A 2 -34.68 -8.70 -4.70
CA ASN A 2 -33.76 -8.31 -5.78
C ASN A 2 -32.59 -7.55 -5.09
N PHE A 3 -31.45 -8.18 -4.93
CA PHE A 3 -30.23 -7.50 -4.48
C PHE A 3 -29.66 -6.77 -5.69
N GLY A 4 -30.18 -5.58 -5.96
CA GLY A 4 -29.65 -4.69 -6.99
C GLY A 4 -28.26 -4.20 -6.55
N PHE A 5 -27.22 -4.54 -7.31
CA PHE A 5 -25.92 -3.88 -7.19
C PHE A 5 -25.94 -2.66 -8.10
N GLU A 6 -25.67 -1.49 -7.52
CA GLU A 6 -25.35 -0.30 -8.29
C GLU A 6 -23.83 -0.14 -8.32
N THR A 7 -23.28 0.07 -9.51
CA THR A 7 -21.85 0.30 -9.73
C THR A 7 -21.62 1.75 -10.12
N PHE A 8 -20.63 2.37 -9.50
CA PHE A 8 -20.25 3.76 -9.78
C PHE A 8 -18.77 3.79 -10.21
N ILE A 9 -18.47 4.67 -11.19
CA ILE A 9 -17.10 4.98 -11.55
C ILE A 9 -16.55 5.96 -10.52
N ILE A 10 -15.44 5.61 -9.88
CA ILE A 10 -14.76 6.45 -8.91
C ILE A 10 -13.77 7.37 -9.65
N LYS A 11 -13.59 8.59 -9.12
CA LYS A 11 -12.59 9.56 -9.57
C LYS A 11 -11.69 9.96 -8.42
N ASP A 12 -10.52 10.45 -8.76
CA ASP A 12 -9.60 11.01 -7.77
C ASP A 12 -10.25 12.11 -6.92
N ASN A 13 -9.97 12.09 -5.62
CA ASN A 13 -10.53 13.00 -4.61
C ASN A 13 -12.08 12.98 -4.50
N GLN A 14 -12.71 11.92 -5.04
CA GLN A 14 -14.16 11.77 -4.93
C GLN A 14 -14.56 11.28 -3.55
N VAL A 15 -15.50 11.98 -2.91
CA VAL A 15 -16.18 11.50 -1.72
C VAL A 15 -17.16 10.40 -2.12
N VAL A 16 -16.91 9.19 -1.65
CA VAL A 16 -17.73 8.00 -1.95
C VAL A 16 -18.76 7.70 -0.86
N ILE A 17 -18.49 8.13 0.37
CA ILE A 17 -19.44 8.06 1.49
C ILE A 17 -19.33 9.37 2.27
N ASP A 18 -20.49 9.96 2.63
CA ASP A 18 -20.59 11.10 3.53
C ASP A 18 -21.92 11.01 4.31
N GLN A 19 -21.90 10.30 5.44
CA GLN A 19 -23.08 10.11 6.27
C GLN A 19 -22.70 9.72 7.71
N ASN A 20 -23.51 10.10 8.68
CA ASN A 20 -23.35 9.70 10.09
C ASN A 20 -21.93 9.98 10.65
N ASN A 21 -21.37 11.14 10.33
CA ASN A 21 -19.99 11.54 10.68
C ASN A 21 -18.88 10.67 10.08
N LEU A 22 -19.22 9.78 9.15
CA LEU A 22 -18.28 9.00 8.37
C LEU A 22 -18.14 9.63 6.98
N LYS A 23 -16.93 10.01 6.61
CA LYS A 23 -16.57 10.45 5.27
C LYS A 23 -15.47 9.58 4.71
N ILE A 24 -15.67 9.03 3.51
CA ILE A 24 -14.65 8.25 2.80
C ILE A 24 -14.39 8.94 1.46
N THR A 25 -13.12 9.23 1.20
CA THR A 25 -12.66 9.86 -0.05
C THR A 25 -11.72 8.89 -0.76
N ALA A 26 -11.96 8.67 -2.04
CA ALA A 26 -11.05 7.91 -2.90
C ALA A 26 -9.86 8.79 -3.30
N ILE A 27 -8.66 8.28 -3.13
CA ILE A 27 -7.40 8.95 -3.48
C ILE A 27 -6.71 8.12 -4.54
N LYS A 28 -6.50 8.69 -5.72
CA LYS A 28 -5.77 7.98 -6.79
C LYS A 28 -4.35 7.71 -6.33
N ASN A 29 -3.92 6.47 -6.44
CA ASN A 29 -2.56 6.05 -6.11
C ASN A 29 -1.73 5.71 -7.37
N CYS A 30 -0.50 5.26 -7.20
CA CYS A 30 0.46 5.00 -8.26
C CYS A 30 0.71 3.49 -8.36
N HIS A 31 -0.05 2.79 -9.18
CA HIS A 31 0.06 1.33 -9.32
C HIS A 31 0.06 0.92 -10.80
N ASP A 32 1.09 1.34 -11.55
CA ASP A 32 1.23 0.96 -12.95
C ASP A 32 1.41 -0.57 -13.10
N PRO A 33 0.80 -1.19 -14.12
CA PRO A 33 0.02 -0.60 -15.21
C PRO A 33 -1.48 -0.44 -14.92
N VAL A 34 -1.91 -0.54 -13.66
CA VAL A 34 -3.32 -0.37 -13.27
C VAL A 34 -3.62 1.10 -13.05
N HIS A 35 -4.11 1.78 -14.09
CA HIS A 35 -4.33 3.22 -14.06
C HIS A 35 -5.47 3.67 -13.13
N GLU A 36 -6.45 2.81 -12.86
CA GLU A 36 -7.60 3.09 -12.00
C GLU A 36 -7.43 2.37 -10.64
N SER A 37 -6.34 2.69 -9.95
CA SER A 37 -6.04 2.21 -8.60
C SER A 37 -6.22 3.33 -7.58
N TYR A 38 -6.79 3.00 -6.41
CA TYR A 38 -7.18 3.96 -5.39
C TYR A 38 -6.86 3.46 -3.98
N GLY A 39 -6.36 4.39 -3.16
CA GLY A 39 -6.44 4.33 -1.72
C GLY A 39 -7.70 5.03 -1.19
N TYR A 40 -7.93 4.95 0.12
CA TYR A 40 -9.12 5.55 0.74
C TYR A 40 -8.76 6.29 2.02
N LEU A 41 -9.08 7.60 2.05
CA LEU A 41 -9.03 8.39 3.27
C LEU A 41 -10.36 8.26 3.99
N ILE A 42 -10.34 7.68 5.17
CA ILE A 42 -11.50 7.45 6.04
C ILE A 42 -11.44 8.45 7.19
N GLN A 43 -12.47 9.25 7.33
CA GLN A 43 -12.63 10.22 8.41
C GLN A 43 -13.87 9.86 9.23
N TYR A 44 -13.70 9.69 10.51
CA TYR A 44 -14.80 9.42 11.44
C TYR A 44 -14.65 10.30 12.67
N PHE A 45 -15.57 11.25 12.86
CA PHE A 45 -15.41 12.35 13.79
C PHE A 45 -14.07 13.08 13.61
N ASP A 46 -13.22 13.07 14.64
CA ASP A 46 -11.88 13.68 14.67
C ASP A 46 -10.76 12.71 14.26
N ARG A 47 -11.09 11.48 13.90
CA ARG A 47 -10.14 10.43 13.53
C ARG A 47 -9.98 10.30 12.03
N LYS A 48 -8.74 10.05 11.60
CA LYS A 48 -8.38 9.88 10.20
C LYS A 48 -7.52 8.63 10.01
N ILE A 49 -7.91 7.81 9.05
CA ILE A 49 -7.15 6.64 8.61
C ILE A 49 -7.01 6.74 7.11
N LEU A 50 -5.79 6.59 6.60
CA LEU A 50 -5.55 6.40 5.17
C LEU A 50 -5.14 4.95 4.93
N ILE A 51 -5.80 4.31 3.98
CA ILE A 51 -5.41 3.01 3.41
C ILE A 51 -4.88 3.30 2.01
N SER A 52 -3.59 3.04 1.75
CA SER A 52 -2.93 3.42 0.50
C SER A 52 -3.47 2.69 -0.74
N GLY A 53 -4.01 1.48 -0.59
CA GLY A 53 -4.08 0.51 -1.68
C GLY A 53 -2.68 -0.01 -2.00
N ASP A 54 -2.55 -0.89 -3.00
CA ASP A 54 -1.25 -1.30 -3.52
C ASP A 54 -0.70 -0.13 -4.35
N THR A 55 0.48 0.37 -4.04
CA THR A 55 1.02 1.59 -4.63
C THR A 55 2.54 1.65 -4.57
N ASP A 56 3.14 2.20 -5.61
CA ASP A 56 4.50 2.70 -5.57
C ASP A 56 4.57 4.00 -4.72
N TYR A 57 5.77 4.56 -4.55
CA TYR A 57 5.96 5.85 -3.88
C TYR A 57 5.17 6.96 -4.57
N CYS A 58 4.15 7.50 -3.90
CA CYS A 58 3.10 8.28 -4.53
C CYS A 58 2.80 9.59 -3.78
N GLU A 59 2.97 10.72 -4.46
CA GLU A 59 2.78 12.04 -3.85
C GLU A 59 1.32 12.29 -3.41
N SER A 60 0.33 11.77 -4.14
CA SER A 60 -1.08 11.89 -3.74
C SER A 60 -1.39 11.17 -2.43
N ILE A 61 -0.75 10.02 -2.18
CA ILE A 61 -0.85 9.30 -0.92
C ILE A 61 -0.18 10.07 0.22
N ILE A 62 1.01 10.66 -0.02
CA ILE A 62 1.71 11.48 0.99
C ILE A 62 0.86 12.67 1.41
N ILE A 63 0.28 13.39 0.44
CA ILE A 63 -0.60 14.54 0.70
C ILE A 63 -1.86 14.11 1.46
N ALA A 64 -2.52 13.02 1.02
CA ALA A 64 -3.71 12.52 1.68
C ALA A 64 -3.45 11.97 3.10
N ALA A 65 -2.23 11.50 3.36
CA ALA A 65 -1.78 11.00 4.66
C ALA A 65 -1.45 12.12 5.67
N GLU A 66 -1.53 13.39 5.29
CA GLU A 66 -1.13 14.49 6.15
C GLU A 66 -1.87 14.48 7.49
N ASN A 67 -1.10 14.31 8.58
CA ASN A 67 -1.58 14.27 9.96
C ASN A 67 -2.68 13.23 10.25
N VAL A 68 -2.70 12.09 9.53
CA VAL A 68 -3.62 10.99 9.84
C VAL A 68 -3.24 10.30 11.15
N ASP A 69 -4.22 9.71 11.82
CA ASP A 69 -3.96 8.92 13.03
C ASP A 69 -3.29 7.58 12.67
N ILE A 70 -3.75 6.94 11.57
CA ILE A 70 -3.17 5.70 11.07
C ILE A 70 -2.95 5.81 9.56
N LEU A 71 -1.74 5.50 9.11
CA LEU A 71 -1.43 5.20 7.73
C LEU A 71 -1.32 3.69 7.58
N ALA A 72 -2.26 3.06 6.88
CA ALA A 72 -2.12 1.68 6.44
C ALA A 72 -1.51 1.68 5.04
N HIS A 73 -0.30 1.11 4.88
CA HIS A 73 0.47 1.13 3.64
C HIS A 73 0.97 -0.26 3.27
N ASP A 74 0.94 -0.58 1.98
CA ASP A 74 1.64 -1.74 1.45
C ASP A 74 3.16 -1.54 1.57
N ILE A 75 3.92 -2.61 1.53
CA ILE A 75 5.36 -2.52 1.74
C ILE A 75 6.12 -3.63 1.04
N LEU A 76 7.22 -3.26 0.39
CA LEU A 76 8.09 -4.17 -0.32
C LEU A 76 9.50 -4.19 0.29
N SER A 77 10.02 -5.39 0.52
CA SER A 77 11.42 -5.59 0.91
C SER A 77 12.28 -5.98 -0.29
N THR A 78 13.04 -5.04 -0.82
CA THR A 78 14.00 -5.29 -1.91
C THR A 78 15.04 -6.34 -1.55
N ASP A 79 15.51 -6.37 -0.30
CA ASP A 79 16.51 -7.33 0.15
C ASP A 79 15.99 -8.78 0.09
N ILE A 80 14.77 -9.01 0.58
CA ILE A 80 14.14 -10.35 0.53
C ILE A 80 13.86 -10.74 -0.92
N LEU A 81 13.38 -9.80 -1.75
CA LEU A 81 13.11 -10.07 -3.17
C LEU A 81 14.38 -10.42 -3.92
N ASN A 82 15.47 -9.67 -3.74
CA ASN A 82 16.75 -9.92 -4.39
C ASN A 82 17.31 -11.32 -4.03
N LEU A 83 17.24 -11.70 -2.75
CA LEU A 83 17.63 -13.04 -2.31
C LEU A 83 16.77 -14.13 -2.93
N THR A 84 15.46 -13.88 -3.02
CA THR A 84 14.50 -14.83 -3.61
C THR A 84 14.74 -14.96 -5.11
N GLN A 85 14.98 -13.86 -5.82
CA GLN A 85 15.30 -13.83 -7.24
C GLN A 85 16.57 -14.63 -7.54
N ALA A 86 17.66 -14.36 -6.82
CA ALA A 86 18.93 -15.06 -6.99
C ALA A 86 18.79 -16.59 -6.81
N ARG A 87 17.95 -17.01 -5.86
CA ARG A 87 17.61 -18.42 -5.67
C ARG A 87 16.84 -18.99 -6.85
N MET A 88 15.82 -18.28 -7.35
CA MET A 88 15.02 -18.73 -8.50
C MET A 88 15.85 -18.85 -9.78
N GLU A 89 16.79 -17.94 -10.02
CA GLU A 89 17.72 -18.00 -11.14
C GLU A 89 18.64 -19.23 -11.04
N LYS A 90 19.16 -19.50 -9.86
CA LYS A 90 19.99 -20.69 -9.59
C LYS A 90 19.23 -22.00 -9.82
N GLU A 91 17.92 -22.00 -9.49
CA GLU A 91 17.03 -23.13 -9.73
C GLU A 91 16.43 -23.16 -11.15
N ASN A 92 16.88 -22.27 -12.05
CA ASN A 92 16.42 -22.11 -13.43
C ASN A 92 14.92 -21.80 -13.58
N MET A 93 14.35 -21.11 -12.58
CA MET A 93 12.93 -20.70 -12.54
C MET A 93 12.74 -19.30 -13.16
N LEU A 94 13.15 -19.11 -14.40
CA LEU A 94 13.30 -17.79 -15.05
C LEU A 94 12.01 -16.97 -15.09
N THR A 95 10.86 -17.62 -15.33
CA THR A 95 9.56 -16.91 -15.35
C THR A 95 9.22 -16.33 -13.98
N ARG A 96 9.46 -17.06 -12.90
CA ARG A 96 9.23 -16.57 -11.54
C ARG A 96 10.22 -15.48 -11.14
N SER A 97 11.50 -15.60 -11.53
CA SER A 97 12.51 -14.57 -11.35
C SER A 97 12.09 -13.25 -12.01
N LYS A 98 11.53 -13.32 -13.23
CA LYS A 98 11.01 -12.12 -13.90
C LYS A 98 9.85 -11.47 -13.14
N ILE A 99 8.89 -12.25 -12.64
CA ILE A 99 7.77 -11.71 -11.85
C ILE A 99 8.28 -10.96 -10.61
N ILE A 100 9.32 -11.48 -9.94
CA ILE A 100 9.94 -10.83 -8.78
C ILE A 100 10.59 -9.48 -9.14
N LEU A 101 11.12 -9.34 -10.34
CA LEU A 101 11.62 -8.05 -10.83
C LEU A 101 10.45 -7.09 -11.08
N ASP A 102 9.42 -7.56 -11.79
CA ASP A 102 8.29 -6.74 -12.22
C ASP A 102 7.52 -6.16 -11.01
N VAL A 103 7.40 -6.90 -9.89
CA VAL A 103 6.66 -6.42 -8.70
C VAL A 103 7.34 -5.24 -7.99
N GLN A 104 8.61 -4.98 -8.24
CA GLN A 104 9.33 -3.85 -7.65
C GLN A 104 8.94 -2.51 -8.28
N ASP A 105 8.31 -2.53 -9.44
CA ASP A 105 7.97 -1.32 -10.19
C ASP A 105 6.63 -0.68 -9.74
N TYR A 106 5.89 -1.34 -8.84
CA TYR A 106 4.55 -0.89 -8.45
C TYR A 106 4.19 -1.07 -6.96
N HIS A 107 5.22 -1.27 -6.12
CA HIS A 107 5.08 -1.31 -4.65
C HIS A 107 6.16 -0.47 -3.97
N ALA A 108 5.77 0.30 -2.98
CA ALA A 108 6.69 1.13 -2.22
C ALA A 108 7.65 0.29 -1.38
N THR A 109 8.92 0.62 -1.46
CA THR A 109 9.99 0.00 -0.66
C THR A 109 9.94 0.46 0.81
N ILE A 110 10.58 -0.31 1.70
CA ILE A 110 10.67 0.05 3.13
C ILE A 110 11.19 1.48 3.34
N PRO A 111 12.31 1.94 2.72
CA PRO A 111 12.78 3.31 2.86
C PRO A 111 11.76 4.36 2.38
N GLU A 112 11.02 4.07 1.30
CA GLU A 112 10.00 4.97 0.77
C GLU A 112 8.80 5.09 1.71
N VAL A 113 8.32 3.98 2.29
CA VAL A 113 7.24 4.01 3.28
C VAL A 113 7.65 4.78 4.54
N ILE A 114 8.90 4.66 4.98
CA ILE A 114 9.44 5.48 6.08
C ILE A 114 9.44 6.97 5.68
N ASP A 115 9.77 7.30 4.44
CA ASP A 115 9.72 8.68 3.96
C ASP A 115 8.28 9.21 3.85
N VAL A 116 7.33 8.39 3.40
CA VAL A 116 5.88 8.71 3.44
C VAL A 116 5.45 9.06 4.85
N MET A 117 5.80 8.24 5.84
CA MET A 117 5.51 8.51 7.26
C MET A 117 6.09 9.84 7.74
N ARG A 118 7.36 10.11 7.40
CA ARG A 118 8.05 11.35 7.80
C ARG A 118 7.42 12.58 7.16
N ARG A 119 7.14 12.53 5.86
CA ARG A 119 6.58 13.65 5.09
C ARG A 119 5.13 13.95 5.47
N SER A 120 4.34 12.90 5.69
CA SER A 120 2.92 13.04 6.03
C SER A 120 2.68 13.40 7.51
N ASN A 121 3.68 13.22 8.39
CA ASN A 121 3.51 13.35 9.84
C ASN A 121 2.36 12.46 10.37
N ALA A 122 2.13 11.29 9.77
CA ALA A 122 1.18 10.30 10.27
C ALA A 122 1.62 9.76 11.63
N LYS A 123 0.67 9.46 12.53
CA LYS A 123 1.00 9.11 13.93
C LYS A 123 1.41 7.65 14.09
N PHE A 124 0.75 6.74 13.34
CA PHE A 124 1.03 5.31 13.38
C PHE A 124 1.08 4.74 11.97
N LEU A 125 2.03 3.83 11.73
CA LEU A 125 2.12 3.02 10.53
C LEU A 125 1.54 1.63 10.81
N LEU A 126 0.63 1.18 9.95
CA LEU A 126 0.19 -0.20 9.86
C LEU A 126 0.62 -0.76 8.50
N THR A 127 1.52 -1.70 8.47
CA THR A 127 1.94 -2.35 7.23
C THR A 127 1.00 -3.52 6.89
N TYR A 128 0.60 -3.60 5.65
CA TYR A 128 -0.16 -4.72 5.10
C TYR A 128 0.39 -5.06 3.70
N HIS A 129 -0.16 -6.07 3.04
CA HIS A 129 0.29 -6.49 1.70
C HIS A 129 1.83 -6.49 1.57
N MET A 130 2.49 -7.18 2.52
CA MET A 130 3.96 -7.27 2.54
C MET A 130 4.46 -8.10 1.36
N VAL A 131 5.39 -7.55 0.59
CA VAL A 131 5.96 -8.20 -0.60
C VAL A 131 7.45 -8.46 -0.40
N PRO A 132 7.89 -9.74 -0.42
CA PRO A 132 7.08 -10.96 -0.43
C PRO A 132 6.37 -11.21 0.90
N ALA A 133 5.21 -11.85 0.87
CA ALA A 133 4.46 -12.15 2.08
C ALA A 133 5.28 -13.03 3.05
N PRO A 134 5.39 -12.65 4.34
CA PRO A 134 6.07 -13.47 5.31
C PRO A 134 5.33 -14.82 5.51
N THR A 135 6.07 -15.91 5.51
CA THR A 135 5.49 -17.27 5.63
C THR A 135 5.60 -17.85 7.04
N ASN A 136 6.31 -17.17 7.93
CA ASN A 136 6.51 -17.57 9.32
C ASN A 136 7.00 -16.37 10.17
N SER A 137 7.01 -16.53 11.49
CA SER A 137 7.40 -15.47 12.43
C SER A 137 8.84 -14.96 12.24
N LEU A 138 9.74 -15.77 11.70
CA LEU A 138 11.12 -15.34 11.44
C LEU A 138 11.15 -14.34 10.26
N THR A 139 10.44 -14.64 9.17
CA THR A 139 10.34 -13.73 8.03
C THR A 139 9.53 -12.47 8.37
N GLU A 140 8.53 -12.57 9.24
CA GLU A 140 7.80 -11.42 9.77
C GLU A 140 8.72 -10.50 10.60
N SER A 141 9.56 -11.07 11.47
CA SER A 141 10.50 -10.29 12.29
C SER A 141 11.54 -9.53 11.44
N VAL A 142 11.84 -9.99 10.24
CA VAL A 142 12.72 -9.25 9.32
C VAL A 142 12.09 -7.90 8.93
N TYR A 143 10.79 -7.89 8.59
CA TYR A 143 10.09 -6.64 8.27
C TYR A 143 10.05 -5.70 9.47
N VAL A 144 9.76 -6.20 10.67
CA VAL A 144 9.75 -5.38 11.90
C VAL A 144 11.12 -4.75 12.13
N ASN A 145 12.20 -5.54 12.05
CA ASN A 145 13.57 -5.03 12.28
C ASN A 145 14.05 -4.04 11.20
N LEU A 146 13.49 -4.07 10.00
CA LEU A 146 13.83 -3.13 8.93
C LEU A 146 13.04 -1.81 9.04
N LEU A 147 11.97 -1.77 9.84
CA LEU A 147 11.17 -0.58 10.11
C LEU A 147 11.62 0.19 11.36
N ASP A 148 12.42 -0.42 12.24
CA ASP A 148 13.03 0.20 13.41
C ASP A 148 14.26 1.04 13.05
#